data_dafff239f50532aefd206c3205cd5526
#
_entry.id   dafff239f50532aefd206c3205cd5526
#
_cell.length_a   1.000
_cell.length_b   1.000
_cell.length_c   1.000
_cell.angle_alpha   90.00
_cell.angle_beta   90.00
_cell.angle_gamma   90.00
#
_symmetry.space_group_name_H-M   'P 1'
#
loop_
_entity.id
_entity.type
_entity.pdbx_description
1 polymer ?
#
loop_
_entity_poly.entity_id
_entity_poly.type
_entity_poly.pdbx_seq_one_letter_code
_entity_poly.pdbx_strand_id
1 'polypeptide(L)'
;MRKSIVSPSNAAATPIGELWRDLERIARVEISSEDESFPIEHALSRTVTGGWKAATTGPQLIRLHFDEPLAVKRLQLHFVDKTSERSQEFAVFAGAGAELKEIVRQQWSFSPQGSTEEIEEYTVNLSGITTLELKIDPDRSHDPKQSQSYASLQSLKLA
;
A
#
# COMPACT_ATOMS: atom_id res chain seq x y z
N MET A 1 26.28 12.99 -25.82
CA MET A 1 26.75 12.24 -24.77
C MET A 1 25.78 12.12 -23.69
N ARG A 2 25.70 10.98 -23.12
CA ARG A 2 24.77 10.79 -22.12
C ARG A 2 25.47 10.75 -20.84
N LYS A 3 24.96 11.34 -19.88
CA LYS A 3 25.56 11.37 -18.74
C LYS A 3 24.60 11.20 -17.68
N SER A 4 24.94 10.51 -16.75
CA SER A 4 24.23 10.27 -15.65
C SER A 4 24.89 10.99 -14.58
N ILE A 5 24.16 11.85 -14.02
CA ILE A 5 24.68 12.53 -12.96
C ILE A 5 24.41 11.73 -11.80
N VAL A 6 25.19 11.00 -11.52
CA VAL A 6 24.97 10.13 -10.58
C VAL A 6 25.58 10.50 -9.41
N SER A 7 25.62 11.53 -9.05
CA SER A 7 26.21 11.81 -7.84
C SER A 7 25.57 10.89 -6.88
N PRO A 8 26.11 10.71 -5.86
CA PRO A 8 25.66 9.82 -4.90
C PRO A 8 24.38 10.23 -4.36
N SER A 9 24.32 11.43 -4.08
CA SER A 9 23.12 11.92 -3.71
C SER A 9 22.28 11.75 -4.85
N ASN A 10 22.87 11.38 -5.88
CA ASN A 10 22.26 11.40 -6.95
C ASN A 10 21.71 10.21 -7.26
N ALA A 11 21.98 9.36 -6.56
CA ALA A 11 21.15 8.25 -6.57
C ALA A 11 19.78 8.83 -6.49
N ALA A 12 19.80 9.88 -5.81
CA ALA A 12 18.58 10.56 -5.67
C ALA A 12 18.08 11.09 -6.95
N ALA A 13 18.90 11.22 -7.89
CA ALA A 13 18.44 11.76 -9.14
C ALA A 13 17.69 10.71 -9.94
N THR A 14 17.76 9.45 -9.53
CA THR A 14 17.01 8.43 -10.20
C THR A 14 15.56 8.60 -9.85
N PRO A 15 14.68 8.78 -10.81
CA PRO A 15 13.28 8.93 -10.52
C PRO A 15 12.80 7.72 -9.73
N ILE A 16 12.20 7.96 -8.61
CA ILE A 16 11.71 6.90 -7.76
C ILE A 16 10.77 5.99 -8.53
N GLY A 17 9.95 6.55 -9.39
CA GLY A 17 9.03 5.77 -10.19
C GLY A 17 9.69 4.70 -11.05
N GLU A 18 10.94 4.89 -11.41
CA GLU A 18 11.63 3.92 -12.23
C GLU A 18 12.13 2.75 -11.39
N LEU A 19 12.21 2.93 -10.08
CA LEU A 19 12.67 1.90 -9.17
C LEU A 19 11.52 1.02 -8.71
N TRP A 20 10.30 1.49 -8.87
CA TRP A 20 9.12 0.76 -8.42
C TRP A 20 8.65 -0.20 -9.50
N ARG A 21 8.22 -1.39 -9.07
CA ARG A 21 7.72 -2.40 -9.99
C ARG A 21 6.36 -2.00 -10.54
N ASP A 22 6.08 -2.42 -11.76
CA ASP A 22 4.79 -2.21 -12.40
C ASP A 22 3.85 -3.32 -11.93
N LEU A 23 3.17 -3.09 -10.82
CA LEU A 23 2.32 -4.09 -10.19
C LEU A 23 1.13 -4.49 -11.06
N GLU A 24 0.60 -3.57 -11.85
CA GLU A 24 -0.51 -3.88 -12.74
C GLU A 24 -0.13 -4.92 -13.77
N ARG A 25 1.14 -4.98 -14.12
CA ARG A 25 1.62 -5.86 -15.15
C ARG A 25 2.07 -7.21 -14.63
N ILE A 26 2.52 -7.28 -13.38
CA ILE A 26 3.15 -8.49 -12.84
C ILE A 26 2.32 -9.21 -11.81
N ALA A 27 1.16 -8.69 -11.47
CA ALA A 27 0.34 -9.27 -10.41
C ALA A 27 -1.14 -9.31 -10.78
N ARG A 28 -1.82 -10.29 -10.23
CA ARG A 28 -3.27 -10.36 -10.20
C ARG A 28 -3.68 -9.91 -8.80
N VAL A 29 -4.76 -9.17 -8.67
CA VAL A 29 -5.18 -8.64 -7.37
C VAL A 29 -6.56 -9.16 -6.97
N GLU A 30 -6.70 -9.45 -5.68
CA GLU A 30 -7.98 -9.75 -5.06
C GLU A 30 -8.23 -8.69 -4.01
N ILE A 31 -9.45 -8.20 -3.93
CA ILE A 31 -9.83 -7.16 -2.97
C ILE A 31 -11.15 -7.51 -2.33
N SER A 32 -11.34 -7.09 -1.09
CA SER A 32 -12.59 -7.35 -0.37
C SER A 32 -13.74 -6.48 -0.88
N SER A 33 -13.47 -5.26 -1.28
CA SER A 33 -14.47 -4.36 -1.87
C SER A 33 -13.79 -3.20 -2.60
N GLU A 34 -14.56 -2.46 -3.39
CA GLU A 34 -14.03 -1.36 -4.17
C GLU A 34 -15.13 -0.39 -4.52
N ASP A 35 -14.91 0.89 -4.29
CA ASP A 35 -15.77 1.95 -4.75
C ASP A 35 -15.46 2.18 -6.23
N GLU A 36 -16.48 2.20 -7.08
CA GLU A 36 -16.30 2.34 -8.53
C GLU A 36 -15.48 3.56 -8.93
N SER A 37 -15.56 4.63 -8.16
CA SER A 37 -14.82 5.85 -8.46
C SER A 37 -13.37 5.79 -8.00
N PHE A 38 -13.01 4.79 -7.21
CA PHE A 38 -11.68 4.65 -6.63
C PHE A 38 -11.22 3.19 -6.74
N PRO A 39 -11.00 2.71 -7.97
CA PRO A 39 -10.59 1.31 -8.18
C PRO A 39 -9.17 1.04 -7.69
N ILE A 40 -8.88 -0.21 -7.39
CA ILE A 40 -7.58 -0.59 -6.84
C ILE A 40 -6.44 -0.27 -7.80
N GLU A 41 -6.69 -0.26 -9.08
CA GLU A 41 -5.67 0.09 -10.08
C GLU A 41 -5.09 1.47 -9.81
N HIS A 42 -5.87 2.40 -9.28
CA HIS A 42 -5.38 3.75 -8.98
C HIS A 42 -4.39 3.75 -7.80
N ALA A 43 -4.39 2.74 -6.97
CA ALA A 43 -3.45 2.63 -5.86
C ALA A 43 -2.20 1.83 -6.24
N LEU A 44 -2.26 1.04 -7.30
CA LEU A 44 -1.16 0.18 -7.73
C LEU A 44 -0.42 0.73 -8.94
N SER A 45 -1.00 1.68 -9.65
CA SER A 45 -0.42 2.24 -10.85
C SER A 45 0.78 3.12 -10.53
N ARG A 46 1.78 3.10 -11.41
CA ARG A 46 2.93 4.00 -11.32
C ARG A 46 2.62 5.37 -11.93
N THR A 47 1.54 5.49 -12.69
CA THR A 47 1.23 6.70 -13.45
C THR A 47 -0.11 7.33 -13.10
N VAL A 48 -1.10 6.53 -12.73
CA VAL A 48 -2.42 7.05 -12.39
C VAL A 48 -2.48 7.26 -10.88
N THR A 49 -3.08 8.36 -10.47
CA THR A 49 -3.25 8.68 -9.06
C THR A 49 -4.74 8.68 -8.72
N GLY A 50 -5.07 8.84 -7.47
CA GLY A 50 -6.46 8.88 -7.05
C GLY A 50 -6.75 7.87 -5.94
N GLY A 51 -5.99 6.79 -5.92
CA GLY A 51 -6.10 5.79 -4.88
C GLY A 51 -7.31 4.88 -4.95
N TRP A 52 -7.37 3.98 -4.01
CA TRP A 52 -8.46 3.01 -3.84
C TRP A 52 -9.26 3.36 -2.60
N LYS A 53 -10.56 3.11 -2.66
CA LYS A 53 -11.43 3.18 -1.49
C LYS A 53 -12.31 1.96 -1.44
N ALA A 54 -12.57 1.48 -0.22
CA ALA A 54 -13.49 0.37 0.00
C ALA A 54 -14.93 0.79 -0.28
N ALA A 55 -15.75 -0.14 -0.69
CA ALA A 55 -17.19 0.09 -0.88
C ALA A 55 -17.97 -0.22 0.40
N THR A 56 -17.36 -0.92 1.35
CA THR A 56 -18.02 -1.29 2.61
C THR A 56 -17.17 -0.81 3.78
N THR A 57 -17.79 -0.63 4.93
CA THR A 57 -17.09 -0.22 6.14
C THR A 57 -16.32 -1.38 6.76
N GLY A 58 -15.44 -1.07 7.70
CA GLY A 58 -14.71 -2.08 8.47
C GLY A 58 -13.46 -2.61 7.78
N PRO A 59 -12.87 -3.65 8.34
CA PRO A 59 -11.61 -4.21 7.83
C PRO A 59 -11.67 -4.68 6.38
N GLN A 60 -10.61 -4.47 5.65
CA GLN A 60 -10.49 -4.78 4.23
C GLN A 60 -9.20 -5.52 3.95
N LEU A 61 -9.20 -6.21 2.81
CA LEU A 61 -8.09 -7.01 2.35
C LEU A 61 -7.75 -6.66 0.91
N ILE A 62 -6.46 -6.52 0.64
CA ILE A 62 -5.94 -6.41 -0.72
C ILE A 62 -4.85 -7.46 -0.84
N ARG A 63 -4.96 -8.36 -1.80
CA ARG A 63 -4.00 -9.46 -1.97
C ARG A 63 -3.46 -9.47 -3.38
N LEU A 64 -2.15 -9.40 -3.50
CA LEU A 64 -1.47 -9.48 -4.79
C LEU A 64 -0.91 -10.88 -4.98
N HIS A 65 -1.19 -11.48 -6.14
CA HIS A 65 -0.60 -12.75 -6.55
C HIS A 65 0.33 -12.45 -7.71
N PHE A 66 1.61 -12.65 -7.51
CA PHE A 66 2.60 -12.34 -8.54
C PHE A 66 2.70 -13.47 -9.57
N ASP A 67 2.86 -13.10 -10.82
CA ASP A 67 2.97 -14.06 -11.92
C ASP A 67 4.22 -14.92 -11.78
N GLU A 68 5.30 -14.33 -11.25
CA GLU A 68 6.56 -15.01 -11.00
C GLU A 68 7.02 -14.69 -9.58
N PRO A 69 7.76 -15.58 -8.92
CA PRO A 69 8.29 -15.25 -7.60
C PRO A 69 9.13 -14.00 -7.63
N LEU A 70 8.98 -13.15 -6.64
CA LEU A 70 9.68 -11.88 -6.57
C LEU A 70 10.62 -11.80 -5.40
N ALA A 71 11.66 -10.99 -5.56
CA ALA A 71 12.44 -10.46 -4.45
C ALA A 71 11.97 -9.02 -4.24
N VAL A 72 11.75 -8.65 -2.99
CA VAL A 72 11.32 -7.30 -2.63
C VAL A 72 12.26 -6.74 -1.58
N LYS A 73 12.79 -5.56 -1.82
CA LYS A 73 13.73 -4.88 -0.92
C LYS A 73 13.12 -3.63 -0.30
N ARG A 74 12.12 -3.05 -0.93
CA ARG A 74 11.47 -1.84 -0.43
C ARG A 74 9.97 -1.94 -0.58
N LEU A 75 9.26 -1.43 0.42
CA LEU A 75 7.82 -1.41 0.45
C LEU A 75 7.40 -0.01 0.88
N GLN A 76 6.53 0.64 0.12
CA GLN A 76 5.99 1.94 0.49
C GLN A 76 4.47 1.91 0.46
N LEU A 77 3.88 2.45 1.51
CA LEU A 77 2.44 2.57 1.64
C LEU A 77 2.09 4.02 1.90
N HIS A 78 1.08 4.53 1.22
CA HIS A 78 0.63 5.90 1.37
C HIS A 78 -0.87 5.91 1.59
N PHE A 79 -1.31 6.53 2.67
CA PHE A 79 -2.71 6.66 3.03
C PHE A 79 -3.04 8.13 3.21
N VAL A 80 -4.22 8.55 2.79
CA VAL A 80 -4.68 9.93 2.94
C VAL A 80 -6.11 9.90 3.45
N ASP A 81 -6.38 10.65 4.52
CA ASP A 81 -7.74 10.89 5.00
C ASP A 81 -7.81 12.30 5.58
N LYS A 82 -8.55 13.18 4.90
CA LYS A 82 -8.65 14.58 5.28
C LYS A 82 -9.93 14.88 6.07
N THR A 83 -10.81 13.92 6.22
CA THR A 83 -12.15 14.17 6.70
C THR A 83 -12.52 13.44 7.99
N SER A 84 -11.84 12.36 8.32
CA SER A 84 -12.23 11.52 9.46
C SER A 84 -11.20 11.52 10.56
N GLU A 85 -11.68 11.39 11.79
CA GLU A 85 -10.81 11.16 12.93
C GLU A 85 -10.93 9.67 13.22
N ARG A 86 -9.84 8.94 13.10
CA ARG A 86 -9.83 7.50 13.31
C ARG A 86 -8.42 6.98 13.55
N SER A 87 -8.33 5.82 14.17
CA SER A 87 -7.07 5.15 14.41
C SER A 87 -7.00 3.92 13.54
N GLN A 88 -6.18 3.98 12.52
CA GLN A 88 -6.00 2.91 11.56
C GLN A 88 -4.89 1.95 11.98
N GLU A 89 -5.07 0.69 11.66
CA GLU A 89 -3.98 -0.27 11.75
C GLU A 89 -3.91 -1.00 10.41
N PHE A 90 -2.70 -1.17 9.88
CA PHE A 90 -2.51 -2.05 8.74
C PHE A 90 -1.44 -3.08 9.04
N ALA A 91 -1.48 -4.18 8.34
CA ALA A 91 -0.45 -5.21 8.40
C ALA A 91 -0.20 -5.75 7.00
N VAL A 92 1.06 -6.03 6.71
CA VAL A 92 1.47 -6.63 5.44
C VAL A 92 2.00 -8.01 5.72
N PHE A 93 1.53 -8.96 4.93
CA PHE A 93 1.94 -10.36 4.99
C PHE A 93 2.51 -10.74 3.64
N ALA A 94 3.52 -11.57 3.60
CA ALA A 94 4.10 -12.03 2.34
C ALA A 94 4.63 -13.44 2.49
N GLY A 95 4.70 -14.15 1.39
CA GLY A 95 5.25 -15.50 1.37
C GLY A 95 5.02 -16.22 0.05
N ALA A 96 5.27 -17.51 0.07
CA ALA A 96 5.06 -18.37 -1.08
C ALA A 96 3.87 -19.29 -0.77
N GLY A 97 2.94 -19.38 -1.73
CA GLY A 97 1.78 -20.24 -1.57
C GLY A 97 0.85 -19.77 -0.46
N ALA A 98 0.41 -20.69 0.38
CA ALA A 98 -0.53 -20.39 1.45
C ALA A 98 0.15 -19.94 2.74
N GLU A 99 1.46 -20.01 2.81
CA GLU A 99 2.17 -19.66 4.04
C GLU A 99 2.65 -18.23 3.99
N LEU A 100 1.85 -17.34 4.57
CA LEU A 100 2.19 -15.93 4.65
C LEU A 100 2.68 -15.59 6.05
N LYS A 101 3.70 -14.73 6.12
CA LYS A 101 4.24 -14.26 7.39
C LYS A 101 4.02 -12.77 7.48
N GLU A 102 3.75 -12.29 8.68
CA GLU A 102 3.61 -10.87 8.91
C GLU A 102 4.97 -10.19 8.74
N ILE A 103 5.01 -9.18 7.90
CA ILE A 103 6.24 -8.44 7.59
C ILE A 103 6.28 -7.13 8.36
N VAL A 104 5.17 -6.38 8.36
CA VAL A 104 5.05 -5.12 9.09
C VAL A 104 3.65 -4.98 9.64
N ARG A 105 3.54 -4.20 10.71
CA ARG A 105 2.25 -3.82 11.29
C ARG A 105 2.43 -2.40 11.84
N GLN A 106 1.51 -1.50 11.50
CA GLN A 106 1.64 -0.10 11.86
C GLN A 106 0.29 0.48 12.23
N GLN A 107 0.28 1.34 13.23
CA GLN A 107 -0.90 2.08 13.65
C GLN A 107 -0.70 3.56 13.35
N TRP A 108 -1.77 4.26 13.01
CA TRP A 108 -1.72 5.67 12.71
C TRP A 108 -3.06 6.32 13.06
N SER A 109 -3.01 7.49 13.67
CA SER A 109 -4.22 8.24 13.98
C SER A 109 -4.37 9.38 13.00
N PHE A 110 -5.49 9.38 12.29
CA PHE A 110 -5.84 10.47 11.40
C PHE A 110 -6.67 11.50 12.16
N SER A 111 -6.46 12.77 11.84
CA SER A 111 -7.22 13.87 12.39
C SER A 111 -7.36 14.97 11.34
N PRO A 112 -8.56 15.44 11.01
CA PRO A 112 -8.76 16.46 9.99
C PRO A 112 -7.98 17.75 10.23
N GLN A 113 -7.66 18.03 11.48
CA GLN A 113 -6.95 19.26 11.86
C GLN A 113 -5.46 19.02 12.09
N GLY A 114 -4.98 17.82 11.93
CA GLY A 114 -3.60 17.46 12.19
C GLY A 114 -3.05 16.50 11.17
N SER A 115 -3.09 15.21 11.47
CA SER A 115 -2.51 14.19 10.62
C SER A 115 -3.52 13.71 9.59
N THR A 116 -3.37 14.14 8.34
CA THR A 116 -4.25 13.73 7.25
C THR A 116 -3.56 12.78 6.27
N GLU A 117 -2.31 12.47 6.52
CA GLU A 117 -1.51 11.66 5.60
C GLU A 117 -0.56 10.77 6.35
N GLU A 118 -0.45 9.53 5.94
CA GLU A 118 0.51 8.57 6.49
C GLU A 118 1.32 7.99 5.32
N ILE A 119 2.64 8.17 5.36
CA ILE A 119 3.53 7.56 4.37
C ILE A 119 4.51 6.70 5.15
N GLU A 120 4.52 5.40 4.86
CA GLU A 120 5.40 4.46 5.52
C GLU A 120 6.28 3.78 4.49
N GLU A 121 7.57 3.83 4.68
CA GLU A 121 8.51 3.15 3.80
C GLU A 121 9.36 2.20 4.63
N TYR A 122 9.47 0.97 4.16
CA TYR A 122 10.22 -0.07 4.86
C TYR A 122 11.26 -0.68 3.94
N THR A 123 12.45 -0.89 4.51
CA THR A 123 13.47 -1.71 3.86
C THR A 123 13.19 -3.13 4.34
N VAL A 124 13.01 -4.03 3.41
CA VAL A 124 12.72 -5.43 3.70
C VAL A 124 13.67 -6.34 2.94
N ASN A 125 13.67 -7.60 3.23
CA ASN A 125 14.53 -8.55 2.51
C ASN A 125 13.70 -9.80 2.25
N LEU A 126 12.87 -9.73 1.24
CA LEU A 126 11.98 -10.82 0.86
C LEU A 126 12.45 -11.42 -0.44
N SER A 127 12.43 -12.74 -0.54
CA SER A 127 12.78 -13.43 -1.77
C SER A 127 11.83 -14.58 -2.02
N GLY A 128 11.61 -14.88 -3.28
CA GLY A 128 10.75 -15.99 -3.67
C GLY A 128 9.31 -15.84 -3.28
N ILE A 129 8.81 -14.61 -3.10
CA ILE A 129 7.43 -14.43 -2.69
C ILE A 129 6.50 -14.47 -3.89
N THR A 130 5.38 -15.13 -3.73
CA THR A 130 4.35 -15.24 -4.75
C THR A 130 3.08 -14.49 -4.35
N THR A 131 2.94 -14.14 -3.08
CA THR A 131 1.76 -13.45 -2.58
C THR A 131 2.16 -12.37 -1.57
N LEU A 132 1.53 -11.22 -1.68
CA LEU A 132 1.62 -10.14 -0.69
C LEU A 132 0.21 -9.72 -0.34
N GLU A 133 -0.06 -9.61 0.95
CA GLU A 133 -1.39 -9.33 1.42
C GLU A 133 -1.35 -8.12 2.34
N LEU A 134 -2.19 -7.14 2.09
CA LEU A 134 -2.35 -5.96 2.92
C LEU A 134 -3.71 -6.04 3.60
N LYS A 135 -3.72 -6.00 4.92
CA LYS A 135 -4.95 -5.93 5.71
C LYS A 135 -5.03 -4.56 6.32
N ILE A 136 -6.16 -3.89 6.17
CA ILE A 136 -6.38 -2.56 6.72
C ILE A 136 -7.60 -2.61 7.63
N ASP A 137 -7.41 -2.22 8.87
CA ASP A 137 -8.49 -1.95 9.81
C ASP A 137 -8.63 -0.42 9.85
N PRO A 138 -9.64 0.17 9.24
CA PRO A 138 -9.73 1.62 9.12
C PRO A 138 -9.94 2.31 10.47
N ASP A 139 -10.48 1.61 11.45
CA ASP A 139 -10.60 2.14 12.79
C ASP A 139 -10.53 1.02 13.82
N ARG A 140 -9.37 0.86 14.40
CA ARG A 140 -9.11 -0.20 15.35
C ARG A 140 -9.79 0.01 16.71
N SER A 141 -10.38 1.17 16.92
CA SER A 141 -11.09 1.42 18.17
C SER A 141 -12.41 0.65 18.21
N HIS A 142 -12.94 0.34 17.01
CA HIS A 142 -14.23 -0.34 16.85
C HIS A 142 -15.36 0.36 17.61
N ASP A 143 -15.23 1.69 17.78
CA ASP A 143 -16.27 2.50 18.38
C ASP A 143 -17.45 2.49 17.40
N PRO A 144 -18.69 2.24 17.83
CA PRO A 144 -19.85 2.23 16.95
C PRO A 144 -20.00 3.50 16.11
N LYS A 145 -19.51 4.63 16.58
CA LYS A 145 -19.55 5.88 15.81
C LYS A 145 -18.48 5.91 14.74
N GLN A 146 -17.39 5.18 14.94
CA GLN A 146 -16.26 5.15 14.04
C GLN A 146 -16.22 3.86 13.21
N SER A 147 -17.02 2.85 13.58
CA SER A 147 -17.11 1.62 12.80
C SER A 147 -17.73 1.85 11.44
N GLN A 148 -18.14 3.07 11.15
CA GLN A 148 -18.61 3.49 9.83
C GLN A 148 -17.44 3.91 8.92
N SER A 149 -16.22 3.74 9.37
CA SER A 149 -15.06 4.16 8.58
C SER A 149 -14.81 3.26 7.39
N TYR A 150 -14.44 3.87 6.28
CA TYR A 150 -14.07 3.16 5.06
C TYR A 150 -12.55 3.16 4.93
N ALA A 151 -11.99 2.01 4.62
CA ALA A 151 -10.56 1.91 4.34
C ALA A 151 -10.25 2.56 3.00
N SER A 152 -9.06 3.10 2.88
CA SER A 152 -8.56 3.65 1.62
C SER A 152 -7.06 3.42 1.54
N LEU A 153 -6.53 3.50 0.32
CA LEU A 153 -5.10 3.37 0.07
C LEU A 153 -4.75 4.27 -1.10
N GLN A 154 -3.88 5.24 -0.87
CA GLN A 154 -3.47 6.16 -1.91
C GLN A 154 -2.50 5.48 -2.87
N SER A 155 -1.53 4.75 -2.34
CA SER A 155 -0.62 3.96 -3.17
C SER A 155 0.08 2.86 -2.39
N LEU A 156 0.43 1.80 -3.11
CA LEU A 156 1.29 0.72 -2.63
C LEU A 156 2.37 0.54 -3.69
N LYS A 157 3.62 0.58 -3.28
CA LYS A 157 4.75 0.44 -4.20
C LYS A 157 5.75 -0.57 -3.66
N LEU A 158 6.32 -1.35 -4.56
CA LEU A 158 7.33 -2.37 -4.23
C LEU A 158 8.56 -2.18 -5.13
N ALA A 159 9.70 -2.40 -4.55
CA ALA A 159 10.95 -2.42 -5.33
C ALA A 159 11.89 -3.52 -4.83
#